data_032650c0f9d7a0e4afee1d3c68d00345
#
_entry.id   032650c0f9d7a0e4afee1d3c68d00345
#
_cell.length_a   1.000
_cell.length_b   1.000
_cell.length_c   1.000
_cell.angle_alpha   90.00
_cell.angle_beta   90.00
_cell.angle_gamma   90.00
#
_symmetry.space_group_name_H-M   'P 1'
#
loop_
_entity.id
_entity.type
_entity.pdbx_description
1 polymer ?
#
loop_
_entity_poly.entity_id
_entity_poly.type
_entity_poly.pdbx_seq_one_letter_code
_entity_poly.pdbx_strand_id
1 'polypeptide(L)'
;MIAERIEDLELMEGWYEDDPTMRVKVNFPFFLGTGTKSTAVVYFEIEAGYRLGTHTDSAEEILLVLEGEAEVSLGDEESRLSAGEMALVPAMVPHGLRNVGEESVRVAGFFSSNVIVSTFDQPLMPFGQRVVGTPPVLAEEEVPTGDTNV
;
A
#
# COMPACT_ATOMS: atom_id res chain seq x y z
N MET A 1 17.66 -18.31 -5.39
CA MET A 1 16.91 -17.72 -4.25
C MET A 1 16.71 -16.25 -4.52
N ILE A 2 15.49 -15.75 -4.31
CA ILE A 2 15.19 -14.31 -4.42
C ILE A 2 15.01 -13.80 -3.00
N ALA A 3 15.86 -12.86 -2.61
CA ALA A 3 15.84 -12.33 -1.25
C ALA A 3 15.95 -10.79 -1.32
N GLU A 4 15.25 -10.11 -0.42
CA GLU A 4 15.25 -8.66 -0.35
C GLU A 4 15.54 -8.22 1.09
N ARG A 5 16.21 -7.10 1.22
CA ARG A 5 16.46 -6.49 2.52
C ARG A 5 15.66 -5.19 2.57
N ILE A 6 14.87 -5.04 3.63
CA ILE A 6 14.00 -3.85 3.72
C ILE A 6 14.80 -2.55 3.60
N GLU A 7 15.97 -2.48 4.23
CA GLU A 7 16.78 -1.27 4.20
C GLU A 7 17.29 -0.91 2.81
N ASP A 8 17.28 -1.87 1.90
CA ASP A 8 17.77 -1.63 0.54
C ASP A 8 16.65 -1.33 -0.46
N LEU A 9 15.39 -1.35 -0.02
CA LEU A 9 14.27 -1.08 -0.92
C LEU A 9 14.22 0.39 -1.29
N GLU A 10 14.00 0.65 -2.59
CA GLU A 10 13.78 2.01 -3.06
C GLU A 10 12.30 2.33 -2.90
N LEU A 11 11.97 3.27 -2.01
CA LEU A 11 10.60 3.59 -1.71
C LEU A 11 10.11 4.72 -2.60
N MET A 12 8.90 4.54 -3.14
CA MET A 12 8.23 5.52 -3.97
C MET A 12 7.23 6.27 -3.12
N GLU A 13 7.18 7.59 -3.26
CA GLU A 13 6.19 8.37 -2.50
C GLU A 13 4.85 8.40 -3.20
N GLY A 14 3.79 8.32 -2.38
CA GLY A 14 2.43 8.55 -2.82
C GLY A 14 1.80 9.59 -1.92
N TRP A 15 0.95 10.46 -2.48
CA TRP A 15 0.32 11.53 -1.69
C TRP A 15 -0.97 11.98 -2.36
N TYR A 16 -1.80 12.73 -1.60
CA TYR A 16 -2.96 13.38 -2.17
C TYR A 16 -2.62 14.85 -2.41
N GLU A 17 -3.08 15.37 -3.53
CA GLU A 17 -2.76 16.75 -3.90
C GLU A 17 -3.42 17.75 -2.97
N ASP A 18 -4.65 17.47 -2.55
CA ASP A 18 -5.44 18.42 -1.75
C ASP A 18 -5.46 18.09 -0.26
N ASP A 19 -4.70 17.12 0.19
CA ASP A 19 -4.64 16.74 1.60
C ASP A 19 -3.19 16.49 1.99
N PRO A 20 -2.56 17.49 2.64
CA PRO A 20 -1.14 17.35 2.98
C PRO A 20 -0.85 16.30 4.05
N THR A 21 -1.87 15.75 4.73
CA THR A 21 -1.62 14.70 5.72
C THR A 21 -1.50 13.32 5.07
N MET A 22 -1.93 13.16 3.83
CA MET A 22 -1.83 11.87 3.16
C MET A 22 -0.52 11.77 2.40
N ARG A 23 0.42 11.01 2.95
CA ARG A 23 1.71 10.76 2.32
C ARG A 23 2.25 9.43 2.83
N VAL A 24 2.72 8.60 1.91
CA VAL A 24 3.23 7.27 2.22
C VAL A 24 4.44 6.98 1.33
N LYS A 25 5.36 6.17 1.83
CA LYS A 25 6.48 5.67 1.04
C LYS A 25 6.30 4.16 0.91
N VAL A 26 6.38 3.62 -0.31
CA VAL A 26 5.94 2.26 -0.57
C VAL A 26 6.85 1.55 -1.58
N ASN A 27 6.96 0.23 -1.42
CA ASN A 27 7.61 -0.65 -2.40
C ASN A 27 6.88 -2.00 -2.39
N PHE A 28 6.84 -2.65 -3.54
CA PHE A 28 6.31 -4.01 -3.66
C PHE A 28 7.47 -4.94 -3.99
N PRO A 29 8.19 -5.45 -2.97
CA PRO A 29 9.36 -6.30 -3.23
C PRO A 29 9.00 -7.62 -3.89
N PHE A 30 7.79 -8.13 -3.65
CA PHE A 30 7.36 -9.40 -4.24
C PHE A 30 5.97 -9.24 -4.83
N PHE A 31 5.83 -9.55 -6.12
CA PHE A 31 4.56 -9.54 -6.84
C PHE A 31 4.79 -10.31 -8.15
N LEU A 32 3.82 -10.33 -9.04
CA LEU A 32 3.94 -11.05 -10.31
C LEU A 32 5.21 -10.69 -11.06
N GLY A 33 5.54 -9.40 -11.14
CA GLY A 33 6.69 -8.93 -11.90
C GLY A 33 8.03 -9.36 -11.34
N THR A 34 8.10 -9.76 -10.07
CA THR A 34 9.33 -10.23 -9.46
C THR A 34 9.33 -11.74 -9.27
N GLY A 35 8.31 -12.44 -9.77
CA GLY A 35 8.34 -13.89 -9.86
C GLY A 35 7.43 -14.66 -8.92
N THR A 36 6.52 -14.01 -8.21
CA THR A 36 5.59 -14.75 -7.36
C THR A 36 4.49 -15.38 -8.20
N LYS A 37 3.93 -16.47 -7.70
CA LYS A 37 2.85 -17.16 -8.39
C LYS A 37 1.48 -16.86 -7.81
N SER A 38 1.38 -16.61 -6.51
CA SER A 38 0.09 -16.46 -5.86
C SER A 38 0.06 -15.47 -4.73
N THR A 39 1.18 -14.76 -4.47
CA THR A 39 1.24 -13.81 -3.36
C THR A 39 1.93 -12.55 -3.79
N ALA A 40 1.72 -11.50 -3.00
CA ALA A 40 2.49 -10.26 -3.14
C ALA A 40 2.75 -9.71 -1.74
N VAL A 41 3.86 -8.98 -1.61
CA VAL A 41 4.20 -8.30 -0.38
C VAL A 41 4.36 -6.83 -0.70
N VAL A 42 3.73 -5.99 0.12
CA VAL A 42 3.96 -4.55 0.10
C VAL A 42 4.70 -4.18 1.37
N TYR A 43 5.64 -3.26 1.26
CA TYR A 43 6.27 -2.64 2.41
C TYR A 43 6.03 -1.15 2.32
N PHE A 44 5.60 -0.53 3.43
CA PHE A 44 5.40 0.91 3.40
C PHE A 44 5.74 1.55 4.74
N GLU A 45 6.01 2.85 4.69
CA GLU A 45 6.32 3.67 5.84
C GLU A 45 5.43 4.89 5.85
N ILE A 46 4.96 5.26 7.04
CA ILE A 46 4.17 6.47 7.25
C ILE A 46 4.88 7.28 8.32
N GLU A 47 5.38 8.46 7.94
CA GLU A 47 6.07 9.32 8.90
C GLU A 47 5.08 9.94 9.88
N ALA A 48 5.60 10.43 11.01
CA ALA A 48 4.77 11.07 12.02
C ALA A 48 3.98 12.23 11.40
N GLY A 49 2.71 12.32 11.74
CA GLY A 49 1.84 13.37 11.22
C GLY A 49 1.14 13.01 9.92
N TYR A 50 1.44 11.85 9.34
CA TYR A 50 0.87 11.44 8.06
C TYR A 50 -0.01 10.21 8.18
N ARG A 51 -0.70 9.91 7.09
CA ARG A 51 -1.60 8.76 7.02
C ARG A 51 -1.57 8.17 5.62
N LEU A 52 -1.93 6.90 5.53
CA LEU A 52 -2.25 6.22 4.28
C LEU A 52 -3.76 6.31 4.11
N GLY A 53 -4.20 6.92 3.02
CA GLY A 53 -5.61 7.21 2.80
C GLY A 53 -6.47 5.96 2.67
N THR A 54 -7.76 6.14 2.88
CA THR A 54 -8.73 5.06 2.79
C THR A 54 -8.77 4.52 1.37
N HIS A 55 -8.68 3.21 1.26
CA HIS A 55 -8.67 2.54 -0.04
C HIS A 55 -9.18 1.11 0.12
N THR A 56 -9.52 0.50 -1.00
CA THR A 56 -9.84 -0.91 -1.07
C THR A 56 -8.77 -1.60 -1.89
N ASP A 57 -8.51 -2.87 -1.57
CA ASP A 57 -7.63 -3.72 -2.37
C ASP A 57 -8.42 -4.88 -2.91
N SER A 58 -8.10 -5.33 -4.10
CA SER A 58 -8.80 -6.43 -4.76
C SER A 58 -8.52 -7.79 -4.15
N ALA A 59 -7.53 -7.88 -3.26
CA ALA A 59 -7.14 -9.13 -2.61
C ALA A 59 -7.15 -8.97 -1.10
N GLU A 60 -7.30 -10.08 -0.39
CA GLU A 60 -7.17 -10.13 1.07
C GLU A 60 -5.73 -9.80 1.45
N GLU A 61 -5.57 -9.09 2.57
CA GLU A 61 -4.25 -8.67 3.04
C GLU A 61 -4.10 -8.94 4.52
N ILE A 62 -2.90 -9.37 4.92
CA ILE A 62 -2.52 -9.39 6.33
C ILE A 62 -1.49 -8.29 6.53
N LEU A 63 -1.80 -7.36 7.43
CA LEU A 63 -0.90 -6.28 7.79
C LEU A 63 -0.10 -6.69 9.02
N LEU A 64 1.20 -6.43 8.98
CA LEU A 64 2.08 -6.65 10.13
C LEU A 64 2.81 -5.34 10.41
N VAL A 65 2.57 -4.76 11.59
CA VAL A 65 3.29 -3.56 12.00
C VAL A 65 4.67 -4.00 12.48
N LEU A 66 5.70 -3.46 11.87
CA LEU A 66 7.08 -3.78 12.19
C LEU A 66 7.67 -2.79 13.19
N GLU A 67 7.22 -1.53 13.14
CA GLU A 67 7.76 -0.48 13.98
C GLU A 67 6.73 0.64 14.10
N GLY A 68 6.69 1.30 15.25
CA GLY A 68 5.79 2.43 15.46
C GLY A 68 4.41 2.02 15.92
N GLU A 69 3.50 2.98 15.88
CA GLU A 69 2.13 2.77 16.32
C GLU A 69 1.18 3.44 15.34
N ALA A 70 0.21 2.67 14.86
CA ALA A 70 -0.75 3.16 13.87
C ALA A 70 -2.18 2.93 14.35
N GLU A 71 -3.05 3.86 14.00
CA GLU A 71 -4.48 3.65 14.11
C GLU A 71 -4.95 3.09 12.78
N VAL A 72 -5.54 1.91 12.79
CA VAL A 72 -6.02 1.23 11.59
C VAL A 72 -7.53 1.34 11.57
N SER A 73 -8.06 1.88 10.47
CA SER A 73 -9.50 1.88 10.24
C SER A 73 -9.82 0.77 9.24
N LEU A 74 -10.86 0.01 9.51
CA LEU A 74 -11.28 -1.12 8.68
C LEU A 74 -12.79 -1.17 8.69
N GLY A 75 -13.42 -0.73 7.60
CA GLY A 75 -14.86 -0.56 7.58
C GLY A 75 -15.27 0.42 8.65
N ASP A 76 -16.13 -0.02 9.56
CA ASP A 76 -16.62 0.80 10.68
C ASP A 76 -15.77 0.66 11.94
N GLU A 77 -14.74 -0.16 11.92
CA GLU A 77 -13.92 -0.44 13.09
C GLU A 77 -12.64 0.36 13.08
N GLU A 78 -12.14 0.65 14.27
CA GLU A 78 -10.84 1.28 14.44
C GLU A 78 -10.10 0.57 15.55
N SER A 79 -8.78 0.40 15.37
CA SER A 79 -7.95 -0.22 16.39
C SER A 79 -6.55 0.34 16.27
N ARG A 80 -5.82 0.33 17.38
CA ARG A 80 -4.41 0.69 17.36
C ARG A 80 -3.57 -0.56 17.29
N LEU A 81 -2.58 -0.53 16.41
CA LEU A 81 -1.62 -1.62 16.28
C LEU A 81 -0.21 -1.07 16.49
N SER A 82 0.54 -1.80 17.29
CA SER A 82 1.95 -1.49 17.58
C SER A 82 2.84 -2.57 16.99
N ALA A 83 4.14 -2.38 17.06
CA ALA A 83 5.12 -3.32 16.52
C ALA A 83 4.83 -4.75 16.98
N GLY A 84 4.82 -5.67 16.04
CA GLY A 84 4.55 -7.08 16.30
C GLY A 84 3.09 -7.48 16.24
N GLU A 85 2.19 -6.53 16.00
CA GLU A 85 0.76 -6.82 15.92
C GLU A 85 0.31 -6.88 14.46
N MET A 86 -0.74 -7.68 14.22
CA MET A 86 -1.22 -7.97 12.88
C MET A 86 -2.72 -7.75 12.77
N ALA A 87 -3.18 -7.45 11.56
CA ALA A 87 -4.60 -7.32 11.27
C ALA A 87 -4.93 -7.99 9.94
N LEU A 88 -6.13 -8.56 9.86
CA LEU A 88 -6.65 -9.12 8.63
C LEU A 88 -7.54 -8.10 7.96
N VAL A 89 -7.25 -7.82 6.69
CA VAL A 89 -8.05 -6.91 5.87
C VAL A 89 -8.70 -7.74 4.77
N PRO A 90 -10.02 -7.95 4.84
CA PRO A 90 -10.69 -8.69 3.77
C PRO A 90 -10.65 -7.92 2.45
N ALA A 91 -10.74 -8.65 1.34
CA ALA A 91 -10.76 -8.03 0.03
C ALA A 91 -11.92 -7.02 -0.08
N MET A 92 -11.64 -5.89 -0.69
CA MET A 92 -12.63 -4.85 -0.99
C MET A 92 -13.24 -4.15 0.21
N VAL A 93 -12.67 -4.33 1.40
CA VAL A 93 -13.13 -3.59 2.58
C VAL A 93 -12.30 -2.30 2.69
N PRO A 94 -12.93 -1.13 2.76
CA PRO A 94 -12.19 0.13 2.88
C PRO A 94 -11.36 0.17 4.16
N HIS A 95 -10.11 0.59 4.04
CA HIS A 95 -9.21 0.66 5.19
C HIS A 95 -8.15 1.72 4.98
N GLY A 96 -7.56 2.14 6.08
CA GLY A 96 -6.48 3.12 6.07
C GLY A 96 -5.70 3.03 7.36
N LEU A 97 -4.56 3.70 7.40
CA LEU A 97 -3.69 3.72 8.57
C LEU A 97 -3.25 5.15 8.83
N ARG A 98 -3.22 5.54 10.10
CA ARG A 98 -2.73 6.85 10.50
C ARG A 98 -1.63 6.67 11.53
N ASN A 99 -0.51 7.35 11.36
CA ASN A 99 0.55 7.34 12.34
C ASN A 99 0.10 8.18 13.54
N VAL A 100 -0.01 7.54 14.71
CA VAL A 100 -0.43 8.22 15.93
C VAL A 100 0.71 8.37 16.93
N GLY A 101 1.93 8.00 16.54
CA GLY A 101 3.11 8.13 17.38
C GLY A 101 4.03 9.23 16.89
N GLU A 102 5.25 9.21 17.42
CA GLU A 102 6.27 10.20 17.06
C GLU A 102 7.33 9.64 16.13
N GLU A 103 7.37 8.33 15.97
CA GLU A 103 8.31 7.66 15.07
C GLU A 103 7.60 7.19 13.82
N SER A 104 8.34 6.90 12.77
CA SER A 104 7.76 6.35 11.56
C SER A 104 7.10 5.00 11.84
N VAL A 105 5.96 4.78 11.23
CA VAL A 105 5.30 3.48 11.24
C VAL A 105 5.82 2.69 10.03
N ARG A 106 6.28 1.47 10.27
CA ARG A 106 6.78 0.58 9.23
C ARG A 106 5.90 -0.66 9.20
N VAL A 107 5.41 -1.00 8.02
CA VAL A 107 4.40 -2.05 7.86
C VAL A 107 4.75 -2.95 6.68
N ALA A 108 4.54 -4.26 6.87
CA ALA A 108 4.56 -5.22 5.77
C ALA A 108 3.13 -5.72 5.57
N GLY A 109 2.69 -5.77 4.32
CA GLY A 109 1.39 -6.32 3.97
C GLY A 109 1.57 -7.53 3.08
N PHE A 110 0.80 -8.59 3.35
CA PHE A 110 0.88 -9.85 2.63
C PHE A 110 -0.45 -10.12 1.96
N PHE A 111 -0.42 -10.15 0.62
CA PHE A 111 -1.65 -10.31 -0.18
C PHE A 111 -1.82 -11.74 -0.66
N SER A 112 -3.08 -12.13 -0.84
CA SER A 112 -3.46 -13.45 -1.32
C SER A 112 -3.48 -13.55 -2.85
N SER A 113 -2.89 -12.59 -3.53
CA SER A 113 -2.79 -12.57 -5.00
C SER A 113 -1.46 -11.95 -5.37
N ASN A 114 -0.95 -12.27 -6.54
CA ASN A 114 0.29 -11.66 -7.03
C ASN A 114 0.04 -10.37 -7.81
N VAL A 115 -1.23 -9.99 -8.01
CA VAL A 115 -1.62 -8.73 -8.65
C VAL A 115 -2.74 -8.12 -7.83
N ILE A 116 -2.58 -6.88 -7.43
CA ILE A 116 -3.58 -6.18 -6.63
C ILE A 116 -4.00 -4.91 -7.35
N VAL A 117 -5.29 -4.61 -7.31
CA VAL A 117 -5.82 -3.33 -7.77
C VAL A 117 -6.32 -2.60 -6.54
N SER A 118 -5.79 -1.42 -6.30
CA SER A 118 -6.16 -0.59 -5.15
C SER A 118 -6.96 0.61 -5.63
N THR A 119 -8.05 0.92 -4.94
CA THR A 119 -8.87 2.08 -5.26
C THR A 119 -8.90 3.01 -4.07
N PHE A 120 -8.36 4.21 -4.24
CA PHE A 120 -8.27 5.23 -3.19
C PHE A 120 -9.48 6.16 -3.24
N ASP A 121 -9.75 6.85 -2.14
CA ASP A 121 -10.89 7.78 -2.07
C ASP A 121 -10.58 9.10 -2.78
N GLN A 122 -9.32 9.36 -3.14
CA GLN A 122 -8.90 10.51 -3.95
C GLN A 122 -7.81 10.05 -4.91
N PRO A 123 -7.55 10.81 -5.98
CA PRO A 123 -6.45 10.45 -6.88
C PRO A 123 -5.13 10.39 -6.15
N LEU A 124 -4.42 9.30 -6.33
CA LEU A 124 -3.10 9.10 -5.72
C LEU A 124 -2.03 9.69 -6.62
N MET A 125 -1.28 10.64 -6.09
CA MET A 125 -0.19 11.26 -6.82
C MET A 125 1.11 10.49 -6.62
N PRO A 126 2.00 10.44 -7.57
CA PRO A 126 2.02 11.24 -8.81
C PRO A 126 1.22 10.62 -9.95
N PHE A 127 0.49 9.54 -9.73
CA PHE A 127 -0.20 8.83 -10.80
C PHE A 127 -1.44 9.56 -11.31
N GLY A 128 -2.08 10.37 -10.45
CA GLY A 128 -3.26 11.13 -10.84
C GLY A 128 -4.51 10.29 -11.00
N GLN A 129 -4.55 9.10 -10.43
CA GLN A 129 -5.67 8.17 -10.56
C GLN A 129 -6.06 7.64 -9.20
N ARG A 130 -7.35 7.36 -9.02
CA ARG A 130 -7.84 6.70 -7.82
C ARG A 130 -7.58 5.20 -7.87
N VAL A 131 -7.57 4.61 -9.06
CA VAL A 131 -7.38 3.16 -9.24
C VAL A 131 -5.95 2.93 -9.69
N VAL A 132 -5.18 2.18 -8.91
CA VAL A 132 -3.78 1.91 -9.21
C VAL A 132 -3.50 0.42 -9.09
N GLY A 133 -2.61 -0.07 -9.94
CA GLY A 133 -2.22 -1.49 -9.94
C GLY A 133 -0.99 -1.75 -9.08
N THR A 134 -0.46 -2.96 -9.18
CA THR A 134 0.69 -3.44 -8.42
C THR A 134 1.83 -3.77 -9.37
N PRO A 135 2.95 -3.05 -9.32
CA PRO A 135 3.11 -1.77 -8.65
C PRO A 135 2.40 -0.67 -9.43
N PRO A 136 2.12 0.48 -8.80
CA PRO A 136 1.50 1.58 -9.52
C PRO A 136 2.37 2.08 -10.65
N VAL A 137 1.73 2.46 -11.77
CA VAL A 137 2.42 3.05 -12.90
C VAL A 137 1.73 4.35 -13.28
N LEU A 138 2.48 5.24 -13.93
CA LEU A 138 1.92 6.50 -14.38
C LEU A 138 0.90 6.25 -15.49
N ALA A 139 -0.18 7.05 -15.50
CA ALA A 139 -1.26 6.87 -16.44
C ALA A 139 -0.80 6.85 -17.89
N GLU A 140 0.13 7.71 -18.23
CA GLU A 140 0.62 7.78 -19.60
C GLU A 140 1.36 6.52 -20.04
N GLU A 141 1.80 5.71 -19.12
CA GLU A 141 2.48 4.47 -19.47
C GLU A 141 1.53 3.35 -19.80
N GLU A 142 0.27 3.51 -19.48
CA GLU A 142 -0.72 2.49 -19.77
C GLU A 142 -1.27 2.58 -21.17
N VAL A 143 -1.15 3.75 -21.77
CA VAL A 143 -1.78 4.01 -23.04
C VAL A 143 -1.29 3.08 -24.15
N PRO A 144 0.01 2.87 -24.30
CA PRO A 144 0.49 2.08 -25.44
C PRO A 144 0.01 0.64 -25.43
N THR A 145 -0.26 0.09 -24.27
CA THR A 145 -0.67 -1.29 -24.22
C THR A 145 -2.10 -1.47 -24.60
N GLY A 146 -2.91 -0.41 -24.52
CA GLY A 146 -4.31 -0.51 -24.86
C GLY A 146 -4.55 -0.64 -26.33
N ASP A 147 -3.57 -0.34 -27.13
CA ASP A 147 -3.76 -0.44 -28.52
C ASP A 147 -3.49 -1.79 -29.06
N THR A 148 -3.00 -2.51 -28.41
CA THR A 148 -2.61 -3.70 -28.90
C THR A 148 -3.63 -4.68 -29.22
N ASN A 149 -3.73 -4.24 -29.24
CA ASN A 149 -4.23 -4.86 -29.34
C ASN A 149 -4.63 -5.66 -29.58
N VAL A 150 -4.59 -5.56 -29.38
CA VAL A 150 -4.72 -6.16 -29.44
C VAL A 150 -5.12 -6.80 -29.82
#